data_32de05b722e179e1d9c32d2aba95ecb4
#
_entry.id   32de05b722e179e1d9c32d2aba95ecb4
#
_cell.length_a   1.000
_cell.length_b   1.000
_cell.length_c   1.000
_cell.angle_alpha   90.00
_cell.angle_beta   90.00
_cell.angle_gamma   90.00
#
_symmetry.space_group_name_H-M   'P 1'
#
loop_
_entity.id
_entity.type
_entity.pdbx_description
1 polymer ?
#
loop_
_entity_poly.entity_id
_entity_poly.type
_entity_poly.pdbx_seq_one_letter_code
_entity_poly.pdbx_strand_id
1 'polypeptide(L)'
;MSVKLKIFDKFDAELEKLWTSLEVKGDNPFLNYEINKTWFNIFGENSNLKIFSDNKNFIAPMYFQKNVAYFCGGQDLFDYHDLISNQKVNKDSIKQLFDEILEKVNLIELKSIISGSKLHKFTSDIEKEYEVKYINEDVCPIINLPNTFENYLLQLSKKNRHEIRRKIRKFENNLEFEIVETDESNVDEHLLEFLRLMKLNPEKRNFLNQSRIEFMSKIIKYAILSNIGNLTFIKIENEMVATSFEFKNNDKLFVYNSGYNDNYSEYSVGLLNHIYNIKNKISEYKFIDFLRGPEEYKYRIGCINQDLITIKIKRK
;
A
#
# COMPACT_ATOMS: atom_id res chain seq x y z
N MET A 1 -20.58 -24.43 18.10
CA MET A 1 -19.86 -23.86 19.27
C MET A 1 -19.21 -22.58 18.80
N SER A 2 -19.55 -21.43 19.39
CA SER A 2 -18.86 -20.16 19.09
C SER A 2 -17.40 -20.28 19.54
N VAL A 3 -16.47 -20.03 18.67
CA VAL A 3 -15.04 -20.00 19.00
C VAL A 3 -14.79 -18.69 19.75
N LYS A 4 -14.41 -18.74 21.03
CA LYS A 4 -14.08 -17.52 21.78
C LYS A 4 -12.91 -16.82 21.10
N LEU A 5 -13.10 -15.54 20.69
CA LEU A 5 -12.01 -14.76 20.11
C LEU A 5 -10.98 -14.39 21.19
N LYS A 6 -9.73 -14.47 20.84
CA LYS A 6 -8.62 -13.93 21.62
C LYS A 6 -8.42 -12.46 21.25
N ILE A 7 -8.19 -11.64 22.28
CA ILE A 7 -7.94 -10.20 22.09
C ILE A 7 -6.54 -9.90 22.60
N PHE A 8 -5.72 -9.31 21.76
CA PHE A 8 -4.41 -8.79 22.13
C PHE A 8 -4.48 -7.26 22.27
N ASP A 9 -3.87 -6.72 23.28
CA ASP A 9 -3.80 -5.28 23.57
C ASP A 9 -2.41 -4.67 23.33
N LYS A 10 -1.49 -5.47 22.81
CA LYS A 10 -0.13 -5.09 22.45
C LYS A 10 0.41 -5.98 21.33
N PHE A 11 1.42 -5.47 20.62
CA PHE A 11 2.23 -6.25 19.71
C PHE A 11 3.31 -6.99 20.49
N ASP A 12 3.15 -8.30 20.67
CA ASP A 12 4.08 -9.16 21.41
C ASP A 12 4.48 -10.41 20.60
N ALA A 13 5.40 -11.20 21.11
CA ALA A 13 5.94 -12.37 20.41
C ALA A 13 4.87 -13.46 20.13
N GLU A 14 3.84 -13.58 20.95
CA GLU A 14 2.75 -14.53 20.70
C GLU A 14 1.92 -14.10 19.49
N LEU A 15 1.54 -12.82 19.44
CA LEU A 15 0.82 -12.25 18.32
C LEU A 15 1.66 -12.31 17.04
N GLU A 16 2.96 -11.97 17.11
CA GLU A 16 3.87 -12.02 15.97
C GLU A 16 3.94 -13.41 15.35
N LYS A 17 4.12 -14.44 16.16
CA LYS A 17 4.13 -15.84 15.71
C LYS A 17 2.83 -16.24 15.02
N LEU A 18 1.69 -15.86 15.61
CA LEU A 18 0.38 -16.13 15.02
C LEU A 18 0.20 -15.38 13.71
N TRP A 19 0.56 -14.09 13.68
CA TRP A 19 0.44 -13.22 12.51
C TRP A 19 1.26 -13.75 11.33
N THR A 20 2.54 -14.04 11.57
CA THR A 20 3.44 -14.59 10.54
C THR A 20 2.94 -15.94 9.99
N SER A 21 2.26 -16.76 10.82
CA SER A 21 1.68 -18.04 10.37
C SER A 21 0.47 -17.87 9.46
N LEU A 22 -0.22 -16.71 9.52
CA LEU A 22 -1.40 -16.37 8.72
C LEU A 22 -1.08 -15.42 7.57
N GLU A 23 0.04 -14.70 7.65
CA GLU A 23 0.46 -13.76 6.63
C GLU A 23 0.67 -14.48 5.30
N VAL A 24 -0.27 -14.31 4.40
CA VAL A 24 -0.15 -14.82 3.05
C VAL A 24 0.86 -13.93 2.33
N LYS A 25 2.03 -14.46 2.01
CA LYS A 25 2.98 -13.76 1.16
C LYS A 25 2.26 -13.46 -0.15
N GLY A 26 1.86 -12.23 -0.35
CA GLY A 26 1.38 -11.90 -1.65
C GLY A 26 0.23 -10.92 -1.80
N ASP A 27 -0.60 -10.65 -0.84
CA ASP A 27 -1.83 -9.94 -1.12
C ASP A 27 -1.77 -8.43 -0.92
N ASN A 28 -1.10 -7.96 0.14
CA ASN A 28 -1.17 -6.56 0.55
C ASN A 28 -0.02 -6.24 1.52
N PRO A 29 0.91 -5.32 1.21
CA PRO A 29 2.05 -5.01 2.08
C PRO A 29 1.63 -4.43 3.44
N PHE A 30 0.46 -3.78 3.50
CA PHE A 30 -0.06 -3.18 4.73
C PHE A 30 -0.60 -4.21 5.74
N LEU A 31 -0.67 -5.49 5.38
CA LEU A 31 -1.00 -6.58 6.32
C LEU A 31 0.23 -7.13 7.05
N ASN A 32 1.43 -6.58 6.81
CA ASN A 32 2.65 -7.00 7.49
C ASN A 32 2.67 -6.59 8.97
N TYR A 33 3.14 -7.50 9.84
CA TYR A 33 3.20 -7.30 11.30
C TYR A 33 4.01 -6.07 11.70
N GLU A 34 5.25 -5.94 11.21
CA GLU A 34 6.14 -4.82 11.58
C GLU A 34 5.63 -3.47 11.08
N ILE A 35 4.98 -3.44 9.91
CA ILE A 35 4.38 -2.21 9.39
C ILE A 35 3.21 -1.77 10.27
N ASN A 36 2.33 -2.69 10.69
CA ASN A 36 1.21 -2.39 11.61
C ASN A 36 1.69 -1.96 13.00
N LYS A 37 2.67 -2.67 13.57
CA LYS A 37 3.29 -2.35 14.85
C LYS A 37 3.97 -0.99 14.83
N THR A 38 4.72 -0.68 13.76
CA THR A 38 5.39 0.61 13.58
C THR A 38 4.38 1.74 13.50
N TRP A 39 3.29 1.55 12.74
CA TRP A 39 2.22 2.54 12.66
C TRP A 39 1.60 2.79 14.04
N PHE A 40 1.21 1.76 14.75
CA PHE A 40 0.56 1.91 16.05
C PHE A 40 1.48 2.56 17.09
N ASN A 41 2.76 2.23 17.09
CA ASN A 41 3.73 2.84 18.01
C ASN A 41 3.91 4.35 17.79
N ILE A 42 3.70 4.84 16.57
CA ILE A 42 3.87 6.25 16.21
C ILE A 42 2.55 7.02 16.31
N PHE A 43 1.45 6.42 15.88
CA PHE A 43 0.15 7.10 15.72
C PHE A 43 -0.93 6.61 16.67
N GLY A 44 -0.69 5.53 17.41
CA GLY A 44 -1.67 4.92 18.32
C GLY A 44 -1.88 5.66 19.65
N GLU A 45 -1.21 6.79 19.88
CA GLU A 45 -1.39 7.59 21.08
C GLU A 45 -2.87 8.00 21.24
N ASN A 46 -3.41 7.85 22.46
CA ASN A 46 -4.82 8.07 22.77
C ASN A 46 -5.82 7.10 22.09
N SER A 47 -5.33 5.97 21.61
CA SER A 47 -6.12 4.88 21.04
C SER A 47 -6.01 3.62 21.89
N ASN A 48 -7.05 2.80 21.86
CA ASN A 48 -7.08 1.53 22.57
C ASN A 48 -6.87 0.38 21.56
N LEU A 49 -5.67 -0.20 21.53
CA LEU A 49 -5.39 -1.35 20.65
C LEU A 49 -6.24 -2.55 21.03
N LYS A 50 -6.89 -3.14 20.05
CA LYS A 50 -7.69 -4.37 20.17
C LYS A 50 -7.50 -5.22 18.92
N ILE A 51 -6.59 -6.16 18.99
CA ILE A 51 -6.34 -7.09 17.88
C ILE A 51 -7.08 -8.38 18.18
N PHE A 52 -8.06 -8.70 17.35
CA PHE A 52 -8.90 -9.89 17.51
C PHE A 52 -8.38 -11.05 16.66
N SER A 53 -8.50 -12.27 17.17
CA SER A 53 -8.18 -13.49 16.42
C SER A 53 -8.98 -14.69 16.94
N ASP A 54 -9.29 -15.61 16.03
CA ASP A 54 -9.77 -16.96 16.38
C ASP A 54 -8.61 -17.95 16.62
N ASN A 55 -7.36 -17.46 16.68
CA ASN A 55 -6.11 -18.20 16.81
C ASN A 55 -5.76 -19.17 15.67
N LYS A 56 -6.51 -19.17 14.55
CA LYS A 56 -6.30 -20.14 13.47
C LYS A 56 -6.47 -19.57 12.07
N ASN A 57 -7.48 -18.75 11.85
CA ASN A 57 -7.93 -18.42 10.52
C ASN A 57 -7.82 -16.94 10.20
N PHE A 58 -7.90 -16.06 11.20
CA PHE A 58 -7.78 -14.63 10.98
C PHE A 58 -7.19 -13.85 12.16
N ILE A 59 -6.67 -12.67 11.84
CA ILE A 59 -6.35 -11.57 12.75
C ILE A 59 -6.98 -10.31 12.20
N ALA A 60 -7.67 -9.55 13.06
CA ALA A 60 -8.21 -8.23 12.79
C ALA A 60 -7.42 -7.19 13.60
N PRO A 61 -6.49 -6.44 12.99
CA PRO A 61 -5.69 -5.43 13.68
C PRO A 61 -6.51 -4.15 13.86
N MET A 62 -7.23 -4.07 14.96
CA MET A 62 -8.13 -2.95 15.24
C MET A 62 -7.60 -2.06 16.35
N TYR A 63 -8.02 -0.82 16.34
CA TYR A 63 -7.94 0.08 17.47
C TYR A 63 -9.27 0.80 17.68
N PHE A 64 -9.53 1.22 18.93
CA PHE A 64 -10.75 1.93 19.30
C PHE A 64 -10.43 3.35 19.68
N GLN A 65 -11.18 4.29 19.11
CA GLN A 65 -11.06 5.71 19.40
C GLN A 65 -12.44 6.37 19.34
N LYS A 66 -12.80 7.17 20.35
CA LYS A 66 -14.09 7.90 20.41
C LYS A 66 -15.31 7.03 20.08
N ASN A 67 -15.37 5.84 20.66
CA ASN A 67 -16.49 4.89 20.48
C ASN A 67 -16.66 4.34 19.04
N VAL A 68 -15.59 4.33 18.25
CA VAL A 68 -15.50 3.76 16.91
C VAL A 68 -14.33 2.80 16.83
N ALA A 69 -14.53 1.69 16.16
CA ALA A 69 -13.47 0.74 15.83
C ALA A 69 -12.95 0.97 14.40
N TYR A 70 -11.63 0.99 14.24
CA TYR A 70 -10.91 1.16 12.99
C TYR A 70 -9.86 0.07 12.81
N PHE A 71 -9.46 -0.22 11.57
CA PHE A 71 -8.22 -0.94 11.33
C PHE A 71 -7.00 -0.08 11.67
N CYS A 72 -5.92 -0.69 12.15
CA CYS A 72 -4.61 -0.05 12.24
C CYS A 72 -4.15 0.37 10.84
N GLY A 73 -3.41 1.51 10.73
CA GLY A 73 -2.84 1.97 9.48
C GLY A 73 -3.23 3.40 9.09
N GLY A 74 -4.44 3.84 9.45
CA GLY A 74 -4.95 5.16 9.04
C GLY A 74 -5.12 5.25 7.51
N GLN A 75 -6.06 6.06 7.06
CA GLN A 75 -6.43 6.16 5.65
C GLN A 75 -5.37 6.85 4.76
N ASP A 76 -4.49 7.62 5.35
CA ASP A 76 -3.48 8.44 4.66
C ASP A 76 -2.10 7.77 4.53
N LEU A 77 -1.92 6.59 5.18
CA LEU A 77 -0.67 5.85 5.17
C LEU A 77 -0.82 4.40 4.67
N PHE A 78 -2.00 3.81 4.88
CA PHE A 78 -2.33 2.49 4.35
C PHE A 78 -3.42 2.63 3.27
N ASP A 79 -3.06 2.27 2.05
CA ASP A 79 -4.00 2.37 0.93
C ASP A 79 -4.96 1.19 0.86
N TYR A 80 -4.65 0.10 1.56
CA TYR A 80 -5.50 -1.07 1.69
C TYR A 80 -5.58 -1.55 3.13
N HIS A 81 -6.80 -1.86 3.57
CA HIS A 81 -7.04 -2.57 4.82
C HIS A 81 -7.81 -3.86 4.56
N ASP A 82 -7.48 -4.89 5.32
CA ASP A 82 -8.20 -6.16 5.32
C ASP A 82 -7.88 -6.93 6.62
N LEU A 83 -8.45 -8.11 6.74
CA LEU A 83 -8.06 -9.10 7.74
C LEU A 83 -6.80 -9.83 7.27
N ILE A 84 -5.89 -10.10 8.18
CA ILE A 84 -4.86 -11.12 7.95
C ILE A 84 -5.55 -12.46 8.10
N SER A 85 -5.75 -13.18 6.99
CA SER A 85 -6.56 -14.38 7.02
C SER A 85 -6.16 -15.42 6.02
N ASN A 86 -6.37 -16.69 6.37
CA ASN A 86 -6.28 -17.79 5.42
C ASN A 86 -7.63 -18.02 4.69
N GLN A 87 -7.66 -18.99 3.80
CA GLN A 87 -8.87 -19.32 3.01
C GLN A 87 -10.03 -19.90 3.84
N LYS A 88 -9.78 -20.33 5.09
CA LYS A 88 -10.77 -21.00 5.95
C LYS A 88 -11.64 -20.03 6.74
N VAL A 89 -11.32 -18.72 6.75
CA VAL A 89 -12.18 -17.71 7.36
C VAL A 89 -13.55 -17.71 6.67
N ASN A 90 -14.61 -17.66 7.44
CA ASN A 90 -15.98 -17.74 6.96
C ASN A 90 -16.87 -16.64 7.57
N LYS A 91 -18.09 -16.54 7.07
CA LYS A 91 -19.09 -15.54 7.49
C LYS A 91 -19.34 -15.54 9.01
N ASP A 92 -19.48 -16.73 9.62
CA ASP A 92 -19.80 -16.83 11.04
C ASP A 92 -18.70 -16.29 11.93
N SER A 93 -17.41 -16.54 11.55
CA SER A 93 -16.25 -15.96 12.23
C SER A 93 -16.25 -14.44 12.16
N ILE A 94 -16.60 -13.86 11.00
CA ILE A 94 -16.64 -12.42 10.79
C ILE A 94 -17.84 -11.80 11.54
N LYS A 95 -19.01 -12.47 11.51
CA LYS A 95 -20.15 -12.05 12.31
C LYS A 95 -19.80 -11.99 13.80
N GLN A 96 -19.18 -13.04 14.32
CA GLN A 96 -18.74 -13.08 15.71
C GLN A 96 -17.75 -11.94 16.04
N LEU A 97 -16.80 -11.65 15.14
CA LEU A 97 -15.90 -10.51 15.28
C LEU A 97 -16.66 -9.19 15.43
N PHE A 98 -17.63 -8.95 14.56
CA PHE A 98 -18.41 -7.70 14.61
C PHE A 98 -19.32 -7.63 15.83
N ASP A 99 -19.91 -8.75 16.27
CA ASP A 99 -20.68 -8.82 17.50
C ASP A 99 -19.82 -8.41 18.72
N GLU A 100 -18.62 -9.00 18.87
CA GLU A 100 -17.70 -8.69 19.96
C GLU A 100 -17.18 -7.25 19.94
N ILE A 101 -16.96 -6.67 18.74
CA ILE A 101 -16.56 -5.26 18.60
C ILE A 101 -17.72 -4.34 18.99
N LEU A 102 -18.92 -4.59 18.47
CA LEU A 102 -20.12 -3.76 18.70
C LEU A 102 -20.72 -3.90 20.12
N GLU A 103 -20.20 -4.82 20.94
CA GLU A 103 -20.42 -4.80 22.39
C GLU A 103 -19.64 -3.69 23.10
N LYS A 104 -18.57 -3.20 22.50
CA LYS A 104 -17.61 -2.26 23.10
C LYS A 104 -17.68 -0.86 22.49
N VAL A 105 -18.17 -0.74 21.25
CA VAL A 105 -18.27 0.52 20.49
C VAL A 105 -19.57 0.57 19.70
N ASN A 106 -19.99 1.77 19.28
CA ASN A 106 -21.25 1.96 18.56
C ASN A 106 -21.11 1.84 17.03
N LEU A 107 -19.89 1.88 16.52
CA LEU A 107 -19.61 1.90 15.08
C LEU A 107 -18.32 1.15 14.78
N ILE A 108 -18.34 0.33 13.74
CA ILE A 108 -17.15 -0.15 13.06
C ILE A 108 -17.03 0.64 11.76
N GLU A 109 -15.89 1.29 11.53
CA GLU A 109 -15.59 2.02 10.30
C GLU A 109 -14.35 1.44 9.64
N LEU A 110 -14.57 0.66 8.57
CA LEU A 110 -13.52 -0.01 7.79
C LEU A 110 -13.27 0.82 6.54
N LYS A 111 -12.18 1.56 6.52
CA LYS A 111 -11.76 2.39 5.38
C LYS A 111 -10.84 1.62 4.44
N SER A 112 -10.69 2.09 3.21
CA SER A 112 -9.74 1.57 2.22
C SER A 112 -9.91 0.08 1.94
N ILE A 113 -11.16 -0.38 1.90
CA ILE A 113 -11.48 -1.76 1.56
C ILE A 113 -11.63 -1.90 0.05
N ILE A 114 -10.95 -2.87 -0.53
CA ILE A 114 -11.08 -3.18 -1.96
C ILE A 114 -12.51 -3.62 -2.26
N SER A 115 -13.16 -2.94 -3.19
CA SER A 115 -14.48 -3.31 -3.68
C SER A 115 -14.46 -4.72 -4.28
N GLY A 116 -15.41 -5.57 -3.86
CA GLY A 116 -15.46 -6.97 -4.28
C GLY A 116 -14.49 -7.90 -3.54
N SER A 117 -13.71 -7.41 -2.57
CA SER A 117 -12.87 -8.24 -1.71
C SER A 117 -13.69 -9.25 -0.88
N LYS A 118 -12.99 -10.19 -0.26
CA LYS A 118 -13.64 -11.19 0.62
C LYS A 118 -14.34 -10.53 1.80
N LEU A 119 -13.69 -9.53 2.42
CA LEU A 119 -14.27 -8.77 3.53
C LEU A 119 -15.53 -8.00 3.10
N HIS A 120 -15.51 -7.33 1.94
CA HIS A 120 -16.71 -6.68 1.38
C HIS A 120 -17.86 -7.67 1.19
N LYS A 121 -17.59 -8.85 0.61
CA LYS A 121 -18.63 -9.89 0.45
C LYS A 121 -19.19 -10.37 1.78
N PHE A 122 -18.35 -10.59 2.78
CA PHE A 122 -18.83 -10.96 4.12
C PHE A 122 -19.74 -9.89 4.73
N THR A 123 -19.42 -8.60 4.57
CA THR A 123 -20.28 -7.53 5.09
C THR A 123 -21.62 -7.47 4.37
N SER A 124 -21.67 -7.75 3.06
CA SER A 124 -22.93 -7.85 2.30
C SER A 124 -23.81 -9.00 2.79
N ASP A 125 -23.22 -10.11 3.18
CA ASP A 125 -23.95 -11.27 3.68
C ASP A 125 -24.64 -11.05 5.04
N ILE A 126 -24.22 -10.05 5.80
CA ILE A 126 -24.76 -9.75 7.15
C ILE A 126 -25.67 -8.53 7.20
N GLU A 127 -26.00 -7.88 6.09
CA GLU A 127 -26.89 -6.69 6.04
C GLU A 127 -28.27 -6.92 6.66
N LYS A 128 -28.73 -8.15 6.73
CA LYS A 128 -29.99 -8.49 7.40
C LYS A 128 -29.93 -8.29 8.92
N GLU A 129 -28.76 -8.42 9.51
CA GLU A 129 -28.52 -8.43 10.96
C GLU A 129 -27.97 -7.09 11.47
N TYR A 130 -27.28 -6.35 10.61
CA TYR A 130 -26.65 -5.06 10.91
C TYR A 130 -27.11 -3.96 9.96
N GLU A 131 -27.02 -2.71 10.41
CA GLU A 131 -27.04 -1.56 9.52
C GLU A 131 -25.67 -1.42 8.88
N VAL A 132 -25.56 -1.75 7.60
CA VAL A 132 -24.31 -1.66 6.83
C VAL A 132 -24.46 -0.56 5.78
N LYS A 133 -23.46 0.35 5.72
CA LYS A 133 -23.40 1.42 4.73
C LYS A 133 -22.09 1.36 3.99
N TYR A 134 -22.16 1.35 2.65
CA TYR A 134 -21.01 1.43 1.75
C TYR A 134 -20.87 2.84 1.20
N ILE A 135 -19.66 3.37 1.19
CA ILE A 135 -19.33 4.71 0.69
C ILE A 135 -18.16 4.56 -0.27
N ASN A 136 -18.32 5.00 -1.51
CA ASN A 136 -17.19 5.08 -2.44
C ASN A 136 -16.14 6.04 -1.87
N GLU A 137 -14.89 5.61 -1.88
CA GLU A 137 -13.81 6.33 -1.24
C GLU A 137 -12.84 6.92 -2.27
N ASP A 138 -12.18 6.06 -3.02
CA ASP A 138 -11.13 6.43 -3.96
C ASP A 138 -10.87 5.27 -4.94
N VAL A 139 -9.80 5.37 -5.72
CA VAL A 139 -9.33 4.32 -6.62
C VAL A 139 -7.84 4.04 -6.43
N CYS A 140 -7.43 2.81 -6.70
CA CYS A 140 -6.05 2.40 -6.83
C CYS A 140 -5.79 1.92 -8.26
N PRO A 141 -5.10 2.72 -9.09
CA PRO A 141 -4.82 2.36 -10.48
C PRO A 141 -3.76 1.25 -10.58
N ILE A 142 -4.06 0.18 -11.34
CA ILE A 142 -3.22 -1.02 -11.50
C ILE A 142 -2.91 -1.25 -12.97
N ILE A 143 -1.69 -1.70 -13.28
CA ILE A 143 -1.27 -2.19 -14.60
C ILE A 143 -1.16 -3.71 -14.56
N ASN A 144 -1.76 -4.38 -15.54
CA ASN A 144 -1.46 -5.78 -15.85
C ASN A 144 -0.26 -5.83 -16.80
N LEU A 145 0.84 -6.43 -16.33
CA LEU A 145 2.08 -6.51 -17.10
C LEU A 145 2.06 -7.73 -18.05
N PRO A 146 2.34 -7.55 -19.32
CA PRO A 146 2.64 -8.65 -20.24
C PRO A 146 4.10 -9.10 -20.08
N ASN A 147 4.51 -10.14 -20.79
CA ASN A 147 5.83 -10.74 -20.63
C ASN A 147 6.99 -9.88 -21.19
N THR A 148 6.71 -8.83 -21.97
CA THR A 148 7.76 -7.99 -22.58
C THR A 148 7.37 -6.52 -22.59
N PHE A 149 8.36 -5.64 -22.54
CA PHE A 149 8.15 -4.20 -22.58
C PHE A 149 7.50 -3.73 -23.91
N GLU A 150 7.82 -4.36 -25.03
CA GLU A 150 7.17 -4.05 -26.32
C GLU A 150 5.67 -4.42 -26.27
N ASN A 151 5.31 -5.57 -25.71
CA ASN A 151 3.91 -5.93 -25.53
C ASN A 151 3.19 -4.98 -24.55
N TYR A 152 3.86 -4.51 -23.52
CA TYR A 152 3.31 -3.47 -22.64
C TYR A 152 3.02 -2.18 -23.42
N LEU A 153 3.95 -1.72 -24.24
CA LEU A 153 3.72 -0.54 -25.07
C LEU A 153 2.55 -0.74 -26.05
N LEU A 154 2.35 -1.96 -26.56
CA LEU A 154 1.23 -2.29 -27.46
C LEU A 154 -0.13 -2.24 -26.77
N GLN A 155 -0.23 -2.46 -25.47
CA GLN A 155 -1.48 -2.31 -24.69
C GLN A 155 -1.91 -0.84 -24.56
N LEU A 156 -0.98 0.10 -24.68
CA LEU A 156 -1.29 1.52 -24.58
C LEU A 156 -1.98 2.05 -25.84
N SER A 157 -2.80 3.10 -25.68
CA SER A 157 -3.32 3.83 -26.82
C SER A 157 -2.19 4.30 -27.75
N LYS A 158 -2.47 4.44 -29.05
CA LYS A 158 -1.49 4.90 -30.04
C LYS A 158 -0.82 6.22 -29.61
N LYS A 159 -1.59 7.16 -29.07
CA LYS A 159 -1.11 8.46 -28.58
C LYS A 159 -0.12 8.27 -27.41
N ASN A 160 -0.50 7.53 -26.37
CA ASN A 160 0.33 7.33 -25.18
C ASN A 160 1.60 6.55 -25.51
N ARG A 161 1.51 5.49 -26.32
CA ARG A 161 2.66 4.73 -26.79
C ARG A 161 3.67 5.60 -27.55
N HIS A 162 3.20 6.44 -28.46
CA HIS A 162 4.06 7.38 -29.18
C HIS A 162 4.75 8.37 -28.24
N GLU A 163 4.00 8.91 -27.29
CA GLU A 163 4.52 9.89 -26.34
C GLU A 163 5.58 9.27 -25.40
N ILE A 164 5.34 8.07 -24.89
CA ILE A 164 6.32 7.36 -24.06
C ILE A 164 7.60 7.08 -24.86
N ARG A 165 7.50 6.53 -26.07
CA ARG A 165 8.67 6.30 -26.94
C ARG A 165 9.43 7.58 -27.26
N ARG A 166 8.73 8.70 -27.48
CA ARG A 166 9.34 10.01 -27.71
C ARG A 166 10.11 10.49 -26.48
N LYS A 167 9.52 10.37 -25.29
CA LYS A 167 10.14 10.76 -24.02
C LYS A 167 11.39 9.93 -23.73
N ILE A 168 11.31 8.61 -23.88
CA ILE A 168 12.47 7.70 -23.71
C ILE A 168 13.59 8.15 -24.65
N ARG A 169 13.33 8.29 -25.96
CA ARG A 169 14.34 8.72 -26.94
C ARG A 169 14.93 10.09 -26.62
N LYS A 170 14.08 11.08 -26.23
CA LYS A 170 14.58 12.40 -25.83
C LYS A 170 15.54 12.29 -24.65
N PHE A 171 15.20 11.50 -23.66
CA PHE A 171 16.00 11.31 -22.45
C PHE A 171 17.33 10.60 -22.76
N GLU A 172 17.27 9.43 -23.40
CA GLU A 172 18.44 8.60 -23.73
C GLU A 172 19.42 9.28 -24.73
N ASN A 173 18.93 10.15 -25.62
CA ASN A 173 19.79 10.84 -26.60
C ASN A 173 20.48 12.10 -26.04
N ASN A 174 19.99 12.66 -24.92
CA ASN A 174 20.50 13.95 -24.44
C ASN A 174 21.19 13.86 -23.08
N LEU A 175 21.02 12.75 -22.36
CA LEU A 175 21.55 12.61 -21.00
C LEU A 175 22.20 11.24 -20.81
N GLU A 176 23.36 11.25 -20.17
CA GLU A 176 23.93 10.05 -19.57
C GLU A 176 23.31 9.85 -18.20
N PHE A 177 22.76 8.68 -17.94
CA PHE A 177 22.07 8.37 -16.70
C PHE A 177 22.31 6.92 -16.28
N GLU A 178 22.07 6.66 -15.01
CA GLU A 178 22.04 5.31 -14.45
C GLU A 178 20.76 5.09 -13.63
N ILE A 179 20.31 3.84 -13.57
CA ILE A 179 19.27 3.41 -12.62
C ILE A 179 19.99 2.81 -11.41
N VAL A 180 19.82 3.44 -10.26
CA VAL A 180 20.44 3.02 -9.01
C VAL A 180 19.41 2.30 -8.16
N GLU A 181 19.71 1.09 -7.73
CA GLU A 181 18.91 0.34 -6.76
C GLU A 181 19.54 0.44 -5.37
N THR A 182 18.69 0.48 -4.35
CA THR A 182 19.12 0.56 -2.95
C THR A 182 19.32 -0.83 -2.38
N ASP A 183 20.39 -1.01 -1.63
CA ASP A 183 20.69 -2.21 -0.84
C ASP A 183 20.96 -1.87 0.64
N GLU A 184 21.40 -2.87 1.42
CA GLU A 184 21.70 -2.71 2.84
C GLU A 184 22.82 -1.70 3.12
N SER A 185 23.80 -1.57 2.20
CA SER A 185 25.00 -0.75 2.41
C SER A 185 24.73 0.75 2.26
N ASN A 186 23.70 1.13 1.49
CA ASN A 186 23.42 2.52 1.11
C ASN A 186 21.99 2.97 1.53
N VAL A 187 21.21 2.13 2.21
CA VAL A 187 19.79 2.42 2.55
C VAL A 187 19.62 3.72 3.34
N ASP A 188 20.52 4.03 4.26
CA ASP A 188 20.38 5.22 5.11
C ASP A 188 20.64 6.52 4.30
N GLU A 189 21.62 6.52 3.40
CA GLU A 189 21.90 7.63 2.49
C GLU A 189 20.76 7.82 1.47
N HIS A 190 20.37 6.73 0.81
CA HIS A 190 19.31 6.74 -0.19
C HIS A 190 17.94 7.13 0.39
N LEU A 191 17.68 6.78 1.65
CA LEU A 191 16.46 7.23 2.34
C LEU A 191 16.41 8.75 2.51
N LEU A 192 17.55 9.40 2.81
CA LEU A 192 17.63 10.86 2.88
C LEU A 192 17.36 11.50 1.52
N GLU A 193 17.93 10.94 0.46
CA GLU A 193 17.70 11.38 -0.91
C GLU A 193 16.25 11.18 -1.37
N PHE A 194 15.64 10.06 -1.04
CA PHE A 194 14.22 9.82 -1.29
C PHE A 194 13.34 10.89 -0.63
N LEU A 195 13.58 11.18 0.65
CA LEU A 195 12.83 12.21 1.38
C LEU A 195 13.11 13.62 0.83
N ARG A 196 14.35 13.90 0.39
CA ARG A 196 14.71 15.15 -0.28
C ARG A 196 13.88 15.35 -1.55
N LEU A 197 13.86 14.35 -2.44
CA LEU A 197 13.12 14.40 -3.69
C LEU A 197 11.61 14.50 -3.47
N MET A 198 11.06 13.79 -2.48
CA MET A 198 9.64 13.93 -2.12
C MET A 198 9.29 15.36 -1.69
N LYS A 199 10.16 16.01 -0.89
CA LYS A 199 9.93 17.36 -0.38
C LYS A 199 10.02 18.46 -1.45
N LEU A 200 10.55 18.16 -2.64
CA LEU A 200 10.52 19.13 -3.76
C LEU A 200 9.09 19.39 -4.23
N ASN A 201 8.19 18.40 -4.17
CA ASN A 201 6.77 18.62 -4.41
C ASN A 201 6.11 19.31 -3.19
N PRO A 202 5.42 20.47 -3.36
CA PRO A 202 4.82 21.21 -2.26
C PRO A 202 3.76 20.41 -1.49
N GLU A 203 2.92 19.61 -2.15
CA GLU A 203 1.88 18.81 -1.50
C GLU A 203 2.52 17.72 -0.64
N LYS A 204 3.52 17.01 -1.15
CA LYS A 204 4.26 16.00 -0.40
C LYS A 204 5.05 16.60 0.76
N ARG A 205 5.61 17.78 0.60
CA ARG A 205 6.28 18.52 1.68
C ARG A 205 5.32 18.83 2.83
N ASN A 206 4.10 19.26 2.52
CA ASN A 206 3.08 19.53 3.53
C ASN A 206 2.56 18.23 4.20
N PHE A 207 2.51 17.14 3.45
CA PHE A 207 2.16 15.83 3.97
C PHE A 207 3.21 15.29 4.95
N LEU A 208 4.50 15.52 4.69
CA LEU A 208 5.64 14.99 5.45
C LEU A 208 5.89 15.77 6.76
N ASN A 209 5.09 15.50 7.79
CA ASN A 209 5.42 15.90 9.16
C ASN A 209 6.41 14.93 9.82
N GLN A 210 6.89 15.26 11.04
CA GLN A 210 7.90 14.46 11.74
C GLN A 210 7.49 13.00 11.93
N SER A 211 6.25 12.74 12.36
CA SER A 211 5.77 11.37 12.60
C SER A 211 5.65 10.56 11.31
N ARG A 212 5.23 11.18 10.20
CA ARG A 212 5.17 10.53 8.89
C ARG A 212 6.56 10.25 8.31
N ILE A 213 7.50 11.17 8.49
CA ILE A 213 8.91 10.94 8.12
C ILE A 213 9.47 9.77 8.92
N GLU A 214 9.24 9.73 10.24
CA GLU A 214 9.69 8.64 11.09
C GLU A 214 9.08 7.30 10.66
N PHE A 215 7.78 7.27 10.42
CA PHE A 215 7.08 6.06 9.95
C PHE A 215 7.65 5.58 8.61
N MET A 216 7.69 6.47 7.60
CA MET A 216 8.19 6.11 6.27
C MET A 216 9.64 5.63 6.33
N SER A 217 10.50 6.30 7.11
CA SER A 217 11.90 5.90 7.28
C SER A 217 12.03 4.50 7.86
N LYS A 218 11.26 4.18 8.90
CA LYS A 218 11.29 2.86 9.52
C LYS A 218 10.78 1.76 8.60
N ILE A 219 9.65 1.97 7.92
CA ILE A 219 9.07 0.93 7.06
C ILE A 219 9.88 0.72 5.77
N ILE A 220 10.43 1.78 5.17
CA ILE A 220 11.29 1.65 3.98
C ILE A 220 12.56 0.90 4.34
N LYS A 221 13.24 1.29 5.43
CA LYS A 221 14.44 0.58 5.88
C LYS A 221 14.15 -0.89 6.19
N TYR A 222 13.09 -1.15 6.96
CA TYR A 222 12.64 -2.52 7.23
C TYR A 222 12.37 -3.31 5.94
N ALA A 223 11.66 -2.72 4.99
CA ALA A 223 11.29 -3.39 3.76
C ALA A 223 12.51 -3.73 2.88
N ILE A 224 13.51 -2.84 2.80
CA ILE A 224 14.76 -3.10 2.07
C ILE A 224 15.53 -4.24 2.74
N LEU A 225 15.78 -4.14 4.07
CA LEU A 225 16.54 -5.15 4.83
C LEU A 225 15.84 -6.53 4.85
N SER A 226 14.51 -6.57 4.79
CA SER A 226 13.73 -7.80 4.72
C SER A 226 13.46 -8.30 3.30
N ASN A 227 14.04 -7.64 2.29
CA ASN A 227 13.85 -7.96 0.86
C ASN A 227 12.38 -7.94 0.39
N ILE A 228 11.52 -7.15 1.03
CA ILE A 228 10.13 -6.90 0.63
C ILE A 228 9.90 -5.47 0.10
N GLY A 229 10.96 -4.71 -0.08
CA GLY A 229 10.95 -3.37 -0.64
C GLY A 229 11.95 -3.20 -1.78
N ASN A 230 11.72 -2.19 -2.58
CA ASN A 230 12.59 -1.74 -3.66
C ASN A 230 12.59 -0.22 -3.68
N LEU A 231 13.76 0.40 -3.55
CA LEU A 231 13.94 1.84 -3.64
C LEU A 231 14.91 2.12 -4.78
N THR A 232 14.43 2.83 -5.80
CA THR A 232 15.18 3.10 -7.03
C THR A 232 15.31 4.58 -7.31
N PHE A 233 16.36 4.92 -8.03
CA PHE A 233 16.62 6.30 -8.48
C PHE A 233 17.00 6.32 -9.94
N ILE A 234 16.66 7.43 -10.61
CA ILE A 234 17.39 7.89 -11.79
C ILE A 234 18.44 8.87 -11.30
N LYS A 235 19.71 8.58 -11.66
CA LYS A 235 20.86 9.43 -11.39
C LYS A 235 21.40 9.97 -12.70
N ILE A 236 21.62 11.28 -12.77
CA ILE A 236 22.22 11.99 -13.88
C ILE A 236 23.49 12.66 -13.33
N GLU A 237 24.64 12.36 -13.93
CA GLU A 237 25.94 12.76 -13.40
C GLU A 237 26.09 12.33 -11.92
N ASN A 238 26.12 13.27 -11.00
CA ASN A 238 26.23 13.00 -9.56
C ASN A 238 24.94 13.32 -8.77
N GLU A 239 23.82 13.59 -9.44
CA GLU A 239 22.57 13.96 -8.79
C GLU A 239 21.48 12.88 -8.95
N MET A 240 20.84 12.50 -7.86
CA MET A 240 19.60 11.73 -7.88
C MET A 240 18.43 12.66 -8.25
N VAL A 241 17.83 12.42 -9.42
CA VAL A 241 16.82 13.35 -9.99
C VAL A 241 15.38 12.82 -9.95
N ALA A 242 15.20 11.52 -9.81
CA ALA A 242 13.88 10.91 -9.59
C ALA A 242 14.03 9.65 -8.75
N THR A 243 12.97 9.28 -8.04
CA THR A 243 12.94 8.12 -7.16
C THR A 243 11.54 7.54 -7.05
N SER A 244 11.46 6.26 -6.75
CA SER A 244 10.25 5.61 -6.24
C SER A 244 10.61 4.52 -5.24
N PHE A 245 9.72 4.35 -4.25
CA PHE A 245 9.75 3.23 -3.35
C PHE A 245 8.54 2.34 -3.63
N GLU A 246 8.81 1.05 -3.84
CA GLU A 246 7.81 0.02 -4.04
C GLU A 246 7.93 -1.07 -2.96
N PHE A 247 6.79 -1.55 -2.46
CA PHE A 247 6.75 -2.84 -1.80
C PHE A 247 6.72 -3.96 -2.83
N LYS A 248 7.45 -5.04 -2.55
CA LYS A 248 7.51 -6.25 -3.38
C LYS A 248 6.66 -7.34 -2.78
N ASN A 249 5.93 -8.02 -3.64
CA ASN A 249 5.13 -9.14 -3.22
C ASN A 249 4.91 -10.12 -4.37
N ASN A 250 5.37 -11.39 -4.23
CA ASN A 250 5.29 -12.46 -5.21
C ASN A 250 5.30 -11.99 -6.68
N ASP A 251 4.13 -11.64 -7.22
CA ASP A 251 3.93 -11.24 -8.61
C ASP A 251 3.43 -9.77 -8.77
N LYS A 252 3.45 -8.98 -7.68
CA LYS A 252 2.96 -7.59 -7.68
C LYS A 252 3.96 -6.62 -7.02
N LEU A 253 4.16 -5.48 -7.67
CA LEU A 253 4.80 -4.30 -7.09
C LEU A 253 3.74 -3.29 -6.66
N PHE A 254 3.92 -2.67 -5.48
CA PHE A 254 3.06 -1.60 -4.98
C PHE A 254 3.87 -0.32 -4.90
N VAL A 255 3.61 0.64 -5.77
CA VAL A 255 4.30 1.93 -5.82
C VAL A 255 3.77 2.82 -4.70
N TYR A 256 4.49 2.80 -3.56
CA TYR A 256 4.02 3.47 -2.34
C TYR A 256 4.23 4.97 -2.39
N ASN A 257 5.39 5.41 -2.84
CA ASN A 257 5.65 6.84 -3.01
C ASN A 257 6.79 7.09 -4.00
N SER A 258 6.85 8.32 -4.53
CA SER A 258 7.85 8.74 -5.50
C SER A 258 8.19 10.22 -5.30
N GLY A 259 9.29 10.66 -5.87
CA GLY A 259 9.69 12.07 -5.90
C GLY A 259 10.57 12.35 -7.12
N TYR A 260 10.63 13.60 -7.55
CA TYR A 260 11.51 14.00 -8.65
C TYR A 260 11.88 15.47 -8.56
N ASN A 261 12.96 15.84 -9.24
CA ASN A 261 13.45 17.21 -9.33
C ASN A 261 12.82 17.90 -10.56
N ASP A 262 12.03 18.95 -10.34
CA ASP A 262 11.34 19.70 -11.38
C ASP A 262 12.29 20.41 -12.36
N ASN A 263 13.55 20.62 -12.00
CA ASN A 263 14.56 21.16 -12.90
C ASN A 263 14.78 20.26 -14.14
N TYR A 264 14.42 18.97 -14.03
CA TYR A 264 14.47 17.98 -15.11
C TYR A 264 13.07 17.69 -15.73
N SER A 265 12.09 18.55 -15.48
CA SER A 265 10.68 18.36 -15.95
C SER A 265 10.58 18.26 -17.47
N GLU A 266 11.44 18.95 -18.24
CA GLU A 266 11.48 18.85 -19.70
C GLU A 266 11.77 17.43 -20.22
N TYR A 267 12.44 16.60 -19.41
CA TYR A 267 12.71 15.19 -19.69
C TYR A 267 11.67 14.26 -19.10
N SER A 268 10.75 14.78 -18.26
CA SER A 268 9.70 13.99 -17.59
C SER A 268 10.26 12.86 -16.71
N VAL A 269 11.33 13.14 -15.96
CA VAL A 269 12.07 12.14 -15.17
C VAL A 269 11.20 11.38 -14.18
N GLY A 270 10.19 12.02 -13.57
CA GLY A 270 9.25 11.33 -12.68
C GLY A 270 8.44 10.25 -13.39
N LEU A 271 7.93 10.53 -14.60
CA LEU A 271 7.24 9.52 -15.43
C LEU A 271 8.22 8.44 -15.91
N LEU A 272 9.39 8.84 -16.36
CA LEU A 272 10.40 7.90 -16.86
C LEU A 272 10.90 6.96 -15.78
N ASN A 273 11.00 7.41 -14.53
CA ASN A 273 11.33 6.53 -13.41
C ASN A 273 10.35 5.34 -13.32
N HIS A 274 9.06 5.58 -13.41
CA HIS A 274 8.07 4.50 -13.44
C HIS A 274 8.17 3.64 -14.70
N ILE A 275 8.43 4.24 -15.88
CA ILE A 275 8.60 3.50 -17.13
C ILE A 275 9.82 2.59 -17.10
N TYR A 276 10.95 3.05 -16.55
CA TYR A 276 12.14 2.22 -16.40
C TYR A 276 11.93 1.11 -15.36
N ASN A 277 11.22 1.37 -14.27
CA ASN A 277 10.84 0.33 -13.32
C ASN A 277 9.96 -0.74 -13.99
N ILE A 278 8.95 -0.34 -14.79
CA ILE A 278 8.17 -1.27 -15.60
C ILE A 278 9.09 -2.09 -16.52
N LYS A 279 9.96 -1.42 -17.29
CA LYS A 279 10.86 -2.07 -18.25
C LYS A 279 11.79 -3.09 -17.58
N ASN A 280 12.35 -2.75 -16.42
CA ASN A 280 13.32 -3.58 -15.73
C ASN A 280 12.67 -4.74 -14.96
N LYS A 281 11.43 -4.57 -14.47
CA LYS A 281 10.76 -5.55 -13.61
C LYS A 281 9.66 -6.36 -14.31
N ILE A 282 9.41 -6.12 -15.60
CA ILE A 282 8.30 -6.72 -16.35
C ILE A 282 8.37 -8.25 -16.45
N SER A 283 9.56 -8.84 -16.39
CA SER A 283 9.74 -10.29 -16.41
C SER A 283 9.55 -10.96 -15.04
N GLU A 284 9.57 -10.15 -13.96
CA GLU A 284 9.52 -10.64 -12.59
C GLU A 284 8.09 -10.56 -12.00
N TYR A 285 7.30 -9.55 -12.43
CA TYR A 285 6.01 -9.24 -11.86
C TYR A 285 4.89 -9.27 -12.92
N LYS A 286 3.69 -9.62 -12.48
CA LYS A 286 2.48 -9.62 -13.32
C LYS A 286 1.67 -8.33 -13.19
N PHE A 287 1.83 -7.63 -12.07
CA PHE A 287 1.05 -6.44 -11.76
C PHE A 287 1.93 -5.34 -11.17
N ILE A 288 1.61 -4.09 -11.52
CA ILE A 288 2.08 -2.92 -10.78
C ILE A 288 0.86 -2.15 -10.29
N ASP A 289 0.78 -2.00 -8.99
CA ASP A 289 -0.27 -1.28 -8.29
C ASP A 289 0.28 0.10 -7.89
N PHE A 290 -0.31 1.16 -8.44
CA PHE A 290 0.13 2.53 -8.15
C PHE A 290 -0.52 3.11 -6.90
N LEU A 291 -1.20 2.26 -6.15
CA LEU A 291 -1.89 2.61 -4.93
C LEU A 291 -2.86 3.78 -5.12
N ARG A 292 -3.30 4.41 -4.03
CA ARG A 292 -4.36 5.42 -4.04
C ARG A 292 -4.03 6.62 -4.92
N GLY A 293 -5.08 7.15 -5.55
CA GLY A 293 -5.10 8.43 -6.25
C GLY A 293 -5.25 8.30 -7.77
N PRO A 294 -6.18 9.08 -8.36
CA PRO A 294 -6.50 9.03 -9.78
C PRO A 294 -5.62 9.98 -10.61
N GLU A 295 -4.32 10.09 -10.31
CA GLU A 295 -3.45 10.99 -11.06
C GLU A 295 -3.36 10.61 -12.54
N GLU A 296 -3.49 11.58 -13.41
CA GLU A 296 -3.64 11.40 -14.86
C GLU A 296 -2.49 10.60 -15.49
N TYR A 297 -1.26 10.76 -14.98
CA TYR A 297 -0.12 10.03 -15.52
C TYR A 297 -0.27 8.51 -15.42
N LYS A 298 -0.93 8.01 -14.36
CA LYS A 298 -1.19 6.59 -14.15
C LYS A 298 -2.01 5.99 -15.31
N TYR A 299 -3.02 6.72 -15.77
CA TYR A 299 -3.83 6.28 -16.92
C TYR A 299 -3.08 6.40 -18.25
N ARG A 300 -2.19 7.37 -18.39
CA ARG A 300 -1.34 7.50 -19.57
C ARG A 300 -0.38 6.33 -19.73
N ILE A 301 0.05 5.70 -18.64
CA ILE A 301 0.89 4.49 -18.63
C ILE A 301 0.09 3.18 -18.58
N GLY A 302 -1.24 3.24 -18.72
CA GLY A 302 -2.10 2.07 -18.92
C GLY A 302 -2.76 1.49 -17.70
N CYS A 303 -2.83 2.23 -16.59
CA CYS A 303 -3.55 1.77 -15.41
C CYS A 303 -5.06 1.68 -15.64
N ILE A 304 -5.69 0.72 -14.98
CA ILE A 304 -7.13 0.57 -14.79
C ILE A 304 -7.46 0.68 -13.31
N ASN A 305 -8.64 1.16 -12.96
CA ASN A 305 -9.03 1.37 -11.58
C ASN A 305 -9.39 0.08 -10.86
N GLN A 306 -8.97 0.01 -9.60
CA GLN A 306 -9.52 -0.85 -8.57
C GLN A 306 -10.18 0.06 -7.52
N ASP A 307 -11.49 -0.09 -7.33
CA ASP A 307 -12.26 0.81 -6.48
C ASP A 307 -12.05 0.51 -5.00
N LEU A 308 -11.98 1.56 -4.19
CA LEU A 308 -11.95 1.52 -2.73
C LEU A 308 -13.28 1.99 -2.14
N ILE A 309 -13.69 1.34 -1.07
CA ILE A 309 -14.88 1.69 -0.31
C ILE A 309 -14.58 1.81 1.19
N THR A 310 -15.35 2.66 1.85
CA THR A 310 -15.50 2.66 3.30
C THR A 310 -16.77 1.89 3.68
N ILE A 311 -16.66 0.98 4.63
CA ILE A 311 -17.78 0.19 5.16
C ILE A 311 -18.05 0.63 6.59
N LYS A 312 -19.29 1.06 6.89
CA LYS A 312 -19.75 1.42 8.23
C LYS A 312 -20.78 0.41 8.71
N ILE A 313 -20.56 -0.15 9.90
CA ILE A 313 -21.39 -1.22 10.47
C ILE A 313 -21.85 -0.80 11.86
N LYS A 314 -23.15 -0.89 12.11
CA LYS A 314 -23.80 -0.66 13.40
C LYS A 314 -24.76 -1.79 13.74
N ARG A 315 -25.12 -1.92 15.01
CA ARG A 315 -26.29 -2.74 15.39
C ARG A 315 -27.56 -2.09 14.85
N LYS A 316 -28.52 -2.93 14.41
CA LYS A 316 -29.88 -2.49 14.13
C LYS A 316 -30.64 -2.13 15.40
#